data_d80ba8b466da193292b9fd9f695606a1
#
_entry.id   d80ba8b466da193292b9fd9f695606a1
#
_cell.length_a   1.000
_cell.length_b   1.000
_cell.length_c   1.000
_cell.angle_alpha   90.00
_cell.angle_beta   90.00
_cell.angle_gamma   90.00
#
_symmetry.space_group_name_H-M   'P 1'
#
loop_
_entity.id
_entity.type
_entity.pdbx_description
1 polymer ?
#
loop_
_entity_poly.entity_id
_entity_poly.type
_entity_poly.pdbx_seq_one_letter_code
_entity_poly.pdbx_strand_id
1 'polypeptide(L)'
;AQALIGAGGDISGANASTHVSFMESHDEERQGYEMIEFGVSSGDYDVQNELIMMERAKMGSAFHFLQPGPKMIWQFGELAYDISINQEGRLGEKPEPWGSEGLGYYEDTYRQYVFDAYSAILELRNENIDALTEGTFSSSLSGSLKQITIDHTDFKMCIIGNFGTETNTITANFPELGDWFDYFTGESMELEFSNVPVDLAPGEFHIYTNNIRGS
;
A
#
# COMPACT_ATOMS: atom_id res chain seq x y z
N ALA A 1 -9.33 -2.86 3.88
CA ALA A 1 -9.72 -3.91 2.92
C ALA A 1 -10.77 -3.41 1.93
N GLN A 2 -11.77 -2.68 2.38
CA GLN A 2 -12.87 -2.20 1.52
C GLN A 2 -12.42 -1.15 0.50
N ALA A 3 -11.49 -0.27 0.88
CA ALA A 3 -10.89 0.70 -0.04
C ALA A 3 -10.08 0.05 -1.18
N LEU A 4 -9.40 -1.06 -0.89
CA LEU A 4 -8.66 -1.81 -1.91
C LEU A 4 -9.60 -2.55 -2.88
N ILE A 5 -10.74 -3.04 -2.41
CA ILE A 5 -11.74 -3.73 -3.25
C ILE A 5 -12.43 -2.75 -4.20
N GLY A 6 -12.71 -1.52 -3.75
CA GLY A 6 -13.33 -0.48 -4.58
C GLY A 6 -12.43 0.06 -5.69
N ALA A 7 -11.11 0.01 -5.51
CA ALA A 7 -10.15 0.59 -6.45
C ALA A 7 -9.97 -0.23 -7.75
N GLY A 8 -10.21 -1.54 -7.73
CA GLY A 8 -10.09 -2.43 -8.89
C GLY A 8 -11.41 -3.07 -9.34
N GLY A 9 -12.51 -2.76 -8.67
CA GLY A 9 -13.82 -3.37 -8.94
C GLY A 9 -14.62 -2.63 -9.99
N ASP A 10 -15.37 -3.39 -10.78
CA ASP A 10 -16.38 -2.88 -11.69
C ASP A 10 -17.51 -2.21 -10.89
N ILE A 11 -17.46 -0.88 -10.78
CA ILE A 11 -18.58 -0.12 -10.26
C ILE A 11 -19.46 0.27 -11.43
N SER A 12 -20.48 -0.54 -11.72
CA SER A 12 -21.60 -0.24 -12.60
C SER A 12 -21.22 0.39 -13.96
N GLY A 13 -20.28 -0.21 -14.68
CA GLY A 13 -19.89 0.23 -16.03
C GLY A 13 -18.90 1.41 -16.05
N ALA A 14 -18.39 1.85 -14.92
CA ALA A 14 -17.28 2.80 -14.87
C ALA A 14 -15.96 2.04 -15.00
N ASN A 15 -15.11 2.51 -15.90
CA ASN A 15 -13.76 1.97 -16.07
C ASN A 15 -12.90 2.36 -14.86
N ALA A 16 -12.09 1.44 -14.33
CA ALA A 16 -11.16 1.71 -13.21
C ALA A 16 -10.28 2.96 -13.45
N SER A 17 -9.93 3.25 -14.70
CA SER A 17 -9.16 4.43 -15.11
C SER A 17 -9.88 5.77 -14.90
N THR A 18 -11.17 5.79 -14.67
CA THR A 18 -11.99 7.01 -14.53
C THR A 18 -12.40 7.30 -13.09
N HIS A 19 -12.11 6.39 -12.16
CA HIS A 19 -12.48 6.52 -10.75
C HIS A 19 -11.31 7.05 -9.94
N VAL A 20 -11.53 8.16 -9.21
CA VAL A 20 -10.58 8.60 -8.18
C VAL A 20 -10.79 7.72 -6.95
N SER A 21 -9.79 6.91 -6.63
CA SER A 21 -9.82 6.09 -5.42
C SER A 21 -8.97 6.71 -4.31
N PHE A 22 -9.32 6.42 -3.07
CA PHE A 22 -8.63 6.92 -1.88
C PHE A 22 -8.70 5.87 -0.76
N MET A 23 -7.76 5.94 0.18
CA MET A 23 -7.76 5.11 1.38
C MET A 23 -8.51 5.79 2.54
N GLU A 24 -8.46 7.10 2.59
CA GLU A 24 -9.10 7.95 3.58
C GLU A 24 -9.52 9.28 2.95
N SER A 25 -10.49 9.96 3.54
CA SER A 25 -10.99 11.25 3.06
C SER A 25 -11.46 12.12 4.23
N HIS A 26 -12.09 13.26 3.92
CA HIS A 26 -12.74 14.10 4.93
C HIS A 26 -14.03 13.48 5.50
N ASP A 27 -14.53 12.42 4.89
CA ASP A 27 -15.79 11.77 5.28
C ASP A 27 -15.58 10.42 6.00
N GLU A 28 -14.47 9.74 5.70
CA GLU A 28 -14.06 8.50 6.35
C GLU A 28 -13.02 8.78 7.44
N GLU A 29 -12.98 7.88 8.43
CA GLU A 29 -11.99 7.96 9.51
C GLU A 29 -10.56 7.71 8.95
N ARG A 30 -9.56 8.23 9.64
CA ARG A 30 -8.15 8.04 9.32
C ARG A 30 -7.76 6.58 9.46
N GLN A 31 -6.99 6.06 8.52
CA GLN A 31 -6.53 4.67 8.60
C GLN A 31 -5.62 4.43 9.81
N GLY A 32 -4.73 5.38 10.13
CA GLY A 32 -3.91 5.32 11.32
C GLY A 32 -4.77 5.23 12.59
N TYR A 33 -5.78 6.08 12.71
CA TYR A 33 -6.72 6.05 13.84
C TYR A 33 -7.48 4.72 13.92
N GLU A 34 -8.04 4.23 12.82
CA GLU A 34 -8.77 2.96 12.82
C GLU A 34 -7.88 1.77 13.23
N MET A 35 -6.61 1.77 12.80
CA MET A 35 -5.67 0.72 13.18
C MET A 35 -5.31 0.79 14.67
N ILE A 36 -5.08 1.96 15.22
CA ILE A 36 -4.77 2.15 16.65
C ILE A 36 -5.98 1.80 17.54
N GLU A 37 -7.18 2.21 17.16
CA GLU A 37 -8.38 2.01 18.01
C GLU A 37 -9.02 0.62 17.84
N PHE A 38 -9.02 0.06 16.63
CA PHE A 38 -9.78 -1.14 16.28
C PHE A 38 -8.93 -2.26 15.67
N GLY A 39 -7.61 -2.08 15.61
CA GLY A 39 -6.71 -3.08 15.07
C GLY A 39 -6.78 -4.38 15.86
N VAL A 40 -6.64 -5.50 15.16
CA VAL A 40 -6.64 -6.83 15.76
C VAL A 40 -5.22 -7.27 16.09
N SER A 41 -5.07 -8.15 17.07
CA SER A 41 -3.78 -8.73 17.48
C SER A 41 -3.81 -10.26 17.45
N SER A 42 -2.65 -10.87 17.26
CA SER A 42 -2.42 -12.30 17.46
C SER A 42 -1.00 -12.52 17.98
N GLY A 43 -0.87 -13.17 19.13
CA GLY A 43 0.43 -13.33 19.81
C GLY A 43 1.09 -11.98 20.11
N ASP A 44 2.33 -11.83 19.66
CA ASP A 44 3.12 -10.61 19.84
C ASP A 44 2.89 -9.57 18.74
N TYR A 45 2.10 -9.88 17.71
CA TYR A 45 1.77 -8.95 16.62
C TYR A 45 0.47 -8.21 16.93
N ASP A 46 0.59 -6.93 17.22
CA ASP A 46 -0.52 -6.06 17.61
C ASP A 46 -0.64 -4.88 16.65
N VAL A 47 -1.71 -4.84 15.86
CA VAL A 47 -1.98 -3.75 14.89
C VAL A 47 -2.20 -2.40 15.59
N GLN A 48 -2.58 -2.39 16.87
CA GLN A 48 -2.72 -1.17 17.67
C GLN A 48 -1.35 -0.60 18.12
N ASN A 49 -0.27 -1.35 17.93
CA ASN A 49 1.08 -0.82 18.12
C ASN A 49 1.41 0.18 17.00
N GLU A 50 1.86 1.37 17.37
CA GLU A 50 2.12 2.48 16.45
C GLU A 50 3.13 2.14 15.35
N LEU A 51 4.20 1.40 15.67
CA LEU A 51 5.20 0.98 14.66
C LEU A 51 4.59 -0.02 13.66
N ILE A 52 3.78 -0.97 14.14
CA ILE A 52 3.09 -1.94 13.28
C ILE A 52 2.04 -1.22 12.41
N MET A 53 1.32 -0.26 12.98
CA MET A 53 0.38 0.58 12.24
C MET A 53 1.08 1.30 11.07
N MET A 54 2.25 1.91 11.31
CA MET A 54 3.03 2.60 10.29
C MET A 54 3.54 1.63 9.19
N GLU A 55 4.02 0.44 9.54
CA GLU A 55 4.38 -0.59 8.55
C GLU A 55 3.17 -1.01 7.69
N ARG A 56 2.00 -1.15 8.31
CA ARG A 56 0.76 -1.47 7.58
C ARG A 56 0.28 -0.31 6.70
N ALA A 57 0.52 0.93 7.10
CA ALA A 57 0.24 2.10 6.26
C ALA A 57 1.08 2.08 4.97
N LYS A 58 2.37 1.71 5.05
CA LYS A 58 3.23 1.50 3.87
C LYS A 58 2.70 0.38 2.97
N MET A 59 2.34 -0.77 3.53
CA MET A 59 1.73 -1.87 2.77
C MET A 59 0.44 -1.42 2.08
N GLY A 60 -0.45 -0.73 2.80
CA GLY A 60 -1.70 -0.20 2.26
C GLY A 60 -1.46 0.74 1.08
N SER A 61 -0.49 1.64 1.19
CA SER A 61 -0.12 2.59 0.14
C SER A 61 0.38 1.89 -1.13
N ALA A 62 1.21 0.84 -1.00
CA ALA A 62 1.68 0.05 -2.12
C ALA A 62 0.51 -0.58 -2.91
N PHE A 63 -0.39 -1.24 -2.20
CA PHE A 63 -1.58 -1.85 -2.82
C PHE A 63 -2.57 -0.83 -3.37
N HIS A 64 -2.61 0.39 -2.83
CA HIS A 64 -3.51 1.43 -3.31
C HIS A 64 -2.95 2.20 -4.50
N PHE A 65 -1.74 2.74 -4.38
CA PHE A 65 -1.20 3.64 -5.40
C PHE A 65 -0.75 2.94 -6.67
N LEU A 66 -0.38 1.67 -6.61
CA LEU A 66 0.10 0.90 -7.77
C LEU A 66 -1.03 0.15 -8.52
N GLN A 67 -2.28 0.52 -8.30
CA GLN A 67 -3.41 0.10 -9.12
C GLN A 67 -3.74 1.16 -10.20
N PRO A 68 -4.41 0.77 -11.30
CA PRO A 68 -4.90 1.71 -12.32
C PRO A 68 -5.79 2.81 -11.76
N GLY A 69 -5.92 3.90 -12.51
CA GLY A 69 -6.82 5.02 -12.23
C GLY A 69 -6.25 6.08 -11.30
N PRO A 70 -6.87 7.26 -11.25
CA PRO A 70 -6.45 8.39 -10.42
C PRO A 70 -6.51 8.06 -8.93
N LYS A 71 -5.59 8.62 -8.16
CA LYS A 71 -5.48 8.42 -6.72
C LYS A 71 -5.56 9.74 -5.98
N MET A 72 -6.22 9.74 -4.83
CA MET A 72 -6.21 10.87 -3.91
C MET A 72 -5.49 10.45 -2.63
N ILE A 73 -4.59 11.31 -2.16
CA ILE A 73 -4.02 11.27 -0.83
C ILE A 73 -4.76 12.32 -0.01
N TRP A 74 -5.41 11.89 1.06
CA TRP A 74 -5.93 12.83 2.03
C TRP A 74 -4.77 13.34 2.88
N GLN A 75 -4.79 14.63 3.22
CA GLN A 75 -3.70 15.33 3.91
C GLN A 75 -3.16 14.53 5.09
N PHE A 76 -1.84 14.37 5.13
CA PHE A 76 -1.05 13.71 6.16
C PHE A 76 -1.19 12.17 6.23
N GLY A 77 -1.90 11.54 5.28
CA GLY A 77 -1.90 10.07 5.15
C GLY A 77 -0.51 9.51 4.91
N GLU A 78 0.37 10.29 4.25
CA GLU A 78 1.79 9.98 4.04
C GLU A 78 2.63 9.97 5.32
N LEU A 79 2.10 10.46 6.42
CA LEU A 79 2.70 10.40 7.75
C LEU A 79 1.98 9.39 8.68
N ALA A 80 1.08 8.58 8.13
CA ALA A 80 0.18 7.72 8.90
C ALA A 80 -0.53 8.50 10.04
N TYR A 81 -1.10 9.65 9.70
CA TYR A 81 -1.78 10.53 10.65
C TYR A 81 -2.95 9.81 11.32
N ASP A 82 -2.93 9.71 12.65
CA ASP A 82 -3.80 8.86 13.46
C ASP A 82 -4.76 9.62 14.38
N ILE A 83 -4.96 10.91 14.15
CA ILE A 83 -5.93 11.70 14.87
C ILE A 83 -7.30 11.56 14.19
N SER A 84 -8.33 11.20 14.97
CA SER A 84 -9.72 11.07 14.48
C SER A 84 -10.20 12.32 13.76
N ILE A 85 -10.93 12.13 12.65
CA ILE A 85 -11.65 13.22 11.99
C ILE A 85 -12.71 13.87 12.89
N ASN A 86 -13.12 13.20 13.96
CA ASN A 86 -14.10 13.69 14.92
C ASN A 86 -13.47 14.41 16.14
N GLN A 87 -12.14 14.47 16.23
CA GLN A 87 -11.50 15.24 17.29
C GLN A 87 -11.90 16.72 17.19
N GLU A 88 -12.29 17.31 18.33
CA GLU A 88 -12.87 18.68 18.40
C GLU A 88 -14.09 18.86 17.49
N GLY A 89 -14.80 17.77 17.22
CA GLY A 89 -15.90 17.72 16.26
C GLY A 89 -15.43 17.66 14.79
N ARG A 90 -16.34 17.26 13.91
CA ARG A 90 -16.01 16.99 12.49
C ARG A 90 -15.44 18.20 11.74
N LEU A 91 -15.85 19.41 12.10
CA LEU A 91 -15.37 20.66 11.54
C LEU A 91 -14.29 21.34 12.37
N GLY A 92 -13.92 20.73 13.50
CA GLY A 92 -12.88 21.24 14.40
C GLY A 92 -11.50 21.18 13.76
N GLU A 93 -10.65 22.11 14.17
CA GLU A 93 -9.24 22.12 13.77
C GLU A 93 -8.53 20.89 14.33
N LYS A 94 -7.72 20.22 13.49
CA LYS A 94 -6.92 19.05 13.90
C LYS A 94 -5.52 19.49 14.24
N PRO A 95 -4.84 18.81 15.19
CA PRO A 95 -3.46 19.13 15.52
C PRO A 95 -2.55 19.12 14.28
N GLU A 96 -1.68 20.10 14.16
CA GLU A 96 -0.70 20.16 13.10
C GLU A 96 0.34 19.04 13.24
N PRO A 97 0.78 18.40 12.12
CA PRO A 97 1.76 17.31 12.19
C PRO A 97 3.20 17.80 12.38
N TRP A 98 3.46 19.10 12.36
CA TRP A 98 4.81 19.68 12.48
C TRP A 98 4.98 20.48 13.77
N GLY A 99 6.25 20.69 14.13
CA GLY A 99 6.66 21.55 15.22
C GLY A 99 6.40 21.00 16.62
N SER A 100 7.00 21.65 17.61
CA SER A 100 6.95 21.23 19.02
C SER A 100 5.62 21.54 19.72
N GLU A 101 4.80 22.40 19.15
CA GLU A 101 3.44 22.71 19.65
C GLU A 101 2.37 21.86 18.96
N GLY A 102 2.72 21.20 17.85
CA GLY A 102 1.91 20.23 17.15
C GLY A 102 2.24 18.78 17.58
N LEU A 103 2.06 17.84 16.65
CA LEU A 103 2.30 16.41 16.92
C LEU A 103 3.76 15.98 16.72
N GLY A 104 4.59 16.80 16.08
CA GLY A 104 5.98 16.48 15.78
C GLY A 104 6.17 15.31 14.78
N TYR A 105 5.14 15.00 13.97
CA TYR A 105 5.17 13.84 13.05
C TYR A 105 6.17 14.01 11.91
N TYR A 106 6.42 15.24 11.48
CA TYR A 106 7.46 15.53 10.49
C TYR A 106 8.88 15.31 11.01
N GLU A 107 9.07 15.38 12.31
CA GLU A 107 10.35 15.18 12.98
C GLU A 107 10.52 13.73 13.48
N ASP A 108 9.45 12.92 13.45
CA ASP A 108 9.48 11.52 13.87
C ASP A 108 10.11 10.62 12.80
N THR A 109 11.16 9.90 13.17
CA THR A 109 11.93 9.05 12.24
C THR A 109 11.09 7.94 11.60
N TYR A 110 10.18 7.33 12.35
CA TYR A 110 9.37 6.22 11.83
C TYR A 110 8.29 6.73 10.87
N ARG A 111 7.72 7.89 11.14
CA ARG A 111 6.77 8.53 10.22
C ARG A 111 7.47 9.05 8.95
N GLN A 112 8.73 9.47 9.06
CA GLN A 112 9.54 9.76 7.88
C GLN A 112 9.76 8.51 7.00
N TYR A 113 9.91 7.33 7.57
CA TYR A 113 9.96 6.10 6.76
C TYR A 113 8.64 5.80 6.04
N VAL A 114 7.48 6.18 6.61
CA VAL A 114 6.21 6.10 5.88
C VAL A 114 6.19 7.08 4.71
N PHE A 115 6.58 8.32 4.96
CA PHE A 115 6.68 9.36 3.93
C PHE A 115 7.62 8.94 2.78
N ASP A 116 8.79 8.41 3.10
CA ASP A 116 9.77 7.92 2.11
C ASP A 116 9.21 6.77 1.29
N ALA A 117 8.48 5.84 1.93
CA ALA A 117 7.81 4.75 1.23
C ALA A 117 6.72 5.27 0.26
N TYR A 118 5.88 6.23 0.70
CA TYR A 118 4.89 6.89 -0.17
C TYR A 118 5.57 7.56 -1.36
N SER A 119 6.66 8.29 -1.11
CA SER A 119 7.43 8.98 -2.15
C SER A 119 7.97 8.00 -3.18
N ALA A 120 8.60 6.91 -2.73
CA ALA A 120 9.15 5.88 -3.61
C ALA A 120 8.06 5.17 -4.42
N ILE A 121 6.92 4.83 -3.80
CA ILE A 121 5.79 4.20 -4.48
C ILE A 121 5.18 5.13 -5.53
N LEU A 122 5.06 6.42 -5.23
CA LEU A 122 4.55 7.41 -6.18
C LEU A 122 5.54 7.69 -7.31
N GLU A 123 6.85 7.64 -7.05
CA GLU A 123 7.89 7.69 -8.07
C GLU A 123 7.74 6.50 -9.03
N LEU A 124 7.69 5.27 -8.50
CA LEU A 124 7.47 4.06 -9.30
C LEU A 124 6.20 4.15 -10.15
N ARG A 125 5.10 4.66 -9.56
CA ARG A 125 3.86 4.89 -10.28
C ARG A 125 4.04 5.87 -11.44
N ASN A 126 4.67 7.02 -11.18
CA ASN A 126 4.80 8.10 -12.17
C ASN A 126 5.73 7.70 -13.32
N GLU A 127 6.80 6.98 -13.03
CA GLU A 127 7.74 6.46 -14.03
C GLU A 127 7.08 5.42 -14.95
N ASN A 128 6.06 4.68 -14.44
CA ASN A 128 5.42 3.58 -15.16
C ASN A 128 3.91 3.83 -15.39
N ILE A 129 3.50 5.09 -15.51
CA ILE A 129 2.08 5.46 -15.60
C ILE A 129 1.39 4.83 -16.82
N ASP A 130 2.10 4.69 -17.94
CA ASP A 130 1.56 4.08 -19.16
C ASP A 130 1.29 2.59 -18.92
N ALA A 131 2.21 1.88 -18.28
CA ALA A 131 2.01 0.47 -17.92
C ALA A 131 0.84 0.27 -16.93
N LEU A 132 0.66 1.17 -15.97
CA LEU A 132 -0.47 1.14 -15.03
C LEU A 132 -1.81 1.47 -15.71
N THR A 133 -1.78 2.20 -16.83
CA THR A 133 -2.99 2.63 -17.56
C THR A 133 -3.37 1.67 -18.67
N GLU A 134 -2.39 1.15 -19.40
CA GLU A 134 -2.57 0.34 -20.62
C GLU A 134 -2.29 -1.15 -20.41
N GLY A 135 -1.53 -1.51 -19.38
CA GLY A 135 -1.17 -2.88 -19.04
C GLY A 135 -2.37 -3.71 -18.54
N THR A 136 -2.19 -5.01 -18.56
CA THR A 136 -3.18 -5.94 -18.00
C THR A 136 -3.06 -5.95 -16.48
N PHE A 137 -4.06 -5.41 -15.81
CA PHE A 137 -4.17 -5.46 -14.34
C PHE A 137 -4.87 -6.73 -13.90
N SER A 138 -4.28 -7.43 -12.93
CA SER A 138 -4.92 -8.57 -12.26
C SER A 138 -4.82 -8.42 -10.74
N SER A 139 -5.80 -8.90 -10.01
CA SER A 139 -5.82 -8.80 -8.56
C SER A 139 -6.46 -10.01 -7.87
N SER A 140 -5.90 -10.38 -6.73
CA SER A 140 -6.47 -11.33 -5.78
C SER A 140 -6.46 -10.67 -4.40
N LEU A 141 -7.59 -10.08 -4.01
CA LEU A 141 -7.70 -9.22 -2.82
C LEU A 141 -8.58 -9.83 -1.71
N SER A 142 -9.06 -11.05 -1.88
CA SER A 142 -9.82 -11.77 -0.85
C SER A 142 -8.89 -12.37 0.21
N GLY A 143 -9.37 -12.44 1.47
CA GLY A 143 -8.60 -13.02 2.57
C GLY A 143 -7.45 -12.14 3.07
N SER A 144 -6.55 -12.73 3.84
CA SER A 144 -5.40 -12.04 4.43
C SER A 144 -4.23 -11.86 3.46
N LEU A 145 -3.97 -12.84 2.62
CA LEU A 145 -2.93 -12.77 1.59
C LEU A 145 -3.50 -12.09 0.35
N LYS A 146 -2.80 -11.09 -0.14
CA LYS A 146 -3.24 -10.30 -1.29
C LYS A 146 -2.15 -10.21 -2.33
N GLN A 147 -2.57 -10.14 -3.59
CA GLN A 147 -1.68 -9.94 -4.73
C GLN A 147 -2.31 -9.01 -5.75
N ILE A 148 -1.50 -8.16 -6.36
CA ILE A 148 -1.82 -7.45 -7.60
C ILE A 148 -0.68 -7.59 -8.58
N THR A 149 -1.00 -7.60 -9.88
CA THR A 149 0.00 -7.65 -10.95
C THR A 149 -0.36 -6.65 -12.04
N ILE A 150 0.68 -6.13 -12.68
CA ILE A 150 0.62 -5.39 -13.94
C ILE A 150 1.47 -6.16 -14.94
N ASP A 151 0.92 -6.41 -16.12
CA ASP A 151 1.62 -7.00 -17.25
C ASP A 151 1.54 -6.05 -18.45
N HIS A 152 2.66 -5.39 -18.74
CA HIS A 152 2.83 -4.49 -19.87
C HIS A 152 4.13 -4.83 -20.59
N THR A 153 4.27 -4.45 -21.87
CA THR A 153 5.44 -4.78 -22.69
C THR A 153 6.74 -4.23 -22.08
N ASP A 154 6.71 -3.02 -21.57
CA ASP A 154 7.89 -2.30 -21.10
C ASP A 154 8.10 -2.40 -19.58
N PHE A 155 7.08 -2.80 -18.83
CA PHE A 155 7.13 -2.88 -17.39
C PHE A 155 6.19 -3.94 -16.84
N LYS A 156 6.68 -4.76 -15.92
CA LYS A 156 5.87 -5.74 -15.20
C LYS A 156 6.07 -5.61 -13.71
N MET A 157 5.00 -5.83 -12.98
CA MET A 157 5.01 -5.70 -11.53
C MET A 157 4.18 -6.81 -10.88
N CYS A 158 4.66 -7.30 -9.74
CA CYS A 158 3.93 -8.20 -8.85
C CYS A 158 4.05 -7.68 -7.42
N ILE A 159 2.93 -7.33 -6.79
CA ILE A 159 2.87 -6.96 -5.38
C ILE A 159 2.19 -8.07 -4.62
N ILE A 160 2.82 -8.52 -3.55
CA ILE A 160 2.26 -9.49 -2.60
C ILE A 160 2.29 -8.90 -1.20
N GLY A 161 1.34 -9.27 -0.35
CA GLY A 161 1.31 -8.80 1.03
C GLY A 161 0.41 -9.62 1.93
N ASN A 162 0.79 -9.69 3.19
CA ASN A 162 0.04 -10.37 4.25
C ASN A 162 -0.67 -9.35 5.14
N PHE A 163 -1.96 -9.16 4.92
CA PHE A 163 -2.85 -8.30 5.71
C PHE A 163 -3.37 -9.00 6.99
N GLY A 164 -2.99 -10.25 7.22
CA GLY A 164 -3.31 -11.00 8.43
C GLY A 164 -2.45 -10.62 9.63
N THR A 165 -2.59 -11.42 10.68
CA THR A 165 -1.86 -11.28 11.95
C THR A 165 -0.97 -12.49 12.24
N GLU A 166 -0.86 -13.44 11.31
CA GLU A 166 -0.04 -14.63 11.40
C GLU A 166 0.77 -14.82 10.14
N THR A 167 1.92 -15.47 10.23
CA THR A 167 2.72 -15.85 9.07
C THR A 167 1.95 -16.82 8.18
N ASN A 168 1.93 -16.54 6.89
CA ASN A 168 1.24 -17.37 5.90
C ASN A 168 2.03 -17.41 4.59
N THR A 169 1.90 -18.51 3.86
CA THR A 169 2.51 -18.71 2.54
C THR A 169 1.54 -18.28 1.45
N ILE A 170 1.93 -17.31 0.61
CA ILE A 170 1.23 -17.00 -0.64
C ILE A 170 1.88 -17.76 -1.80
N THR A 171 1.06 -18.29 -2.72
CA THR A 171 1.58 -18.72 -4.02
C THR A 171 1.50 -17.52 -4.96
N ALA A 172 2.60 -16.76 -5.04
CA ALA A 172 2.70 -15.58 -5.89
C ALA A 172 2.70 -15.99 -7.36
N ASN A 173 1.88 -15.32 -8.18
CA ASN A 173 1.78 -15.57 -9.61
C ASN A 173 2.38 -14.39 -10.38
N PHE A 174 3.53 -14.62 -10.99
CA PHE A 174 4.26 -13.61 -11.72
C PHE A 174 3.86 -13.59 -13.20
N PRO A 175 3.74 -12.40 -13.83
CA PRO A 175 3.37 -12.29 -15.25
C PRO A 175 4.35 -12.92 -16.22
N GLU A 176 5.63 -13.00 -15.86
CA GLU A 176 6.72 -13.46 -16.73
C GLU A 176 7.77 -14.22 -15.94
N LEU A 177 8.52 -15.10 -16.60
CA LEU A 177 9.71 -15.78 -16.06
C LEU A 177 10.95 -14.90 -16.24
N GLY A 178 12.02 -15.21 -15.52
CA GLY A 178 13.30 -14.51 -15.58
C GLY A 178 13.60 -13.68 -14.34
N ASP A 179 14.34 -12.60 -14.50
CA ASP A 179 14.83 -11.79 -13.40
C ASP A 179 13.77 -10.82 -12.87
N TRP A 180 13.59 -10.84 -11.57
CA TRP A 180 12.73 -9.92 -10.82
C TRP A 180 13.52 -9.29 -9.68
N PHE A 181 13.18 -8.06 -9.33
CA PHE A 181 13.87 -7.27 -8.33
C PHE A 181 12.86 -6.75 -7.30
N ASP A 182 13.16 -6.93 -6.01
CA ASP A 182 12.41 -6.25 -4.96
C ASP A 182 12.72 -4.75 -5.03
N TYR A 183 11.68 -3.94 -5.16
CA TYR A 183 11.81 -2.51 -5.43
C TYR A 183 12.47 -1.73 -4.28
N PHE A 184 12.24 -2.17 -3.03
CA PHE A 184 12.79 -1.48 -1.87
C PHE A 184 14.21 -1.95 -1.52
N THR A 185 14.48 -3.23 -1.62
CA THR A 185 15.78 -3.81 -1.21
C THR A 185 16.77 -3.90 -2.36
N GLY A 186 16.28 -3.97 -3.60
CA GLY A 186 17.08 -4.23 -4.79
C GLY A 186 17.53 -5.69 -4.92
N GLU A 187 17.08 -6.57 -4.02
CA GLU A 187 17.38 -7.99 -4.10
C GLU A 187 16.76 -8.60 -5.36
N SER A 188 17.53 -9.42 -6.07
CA SER A 188 17.09 -10.09 -7.28
C SER A 188 16.72 -11.54 -7.02
N MET A 189 15.72 -12.02 -7.77
CA MET A 189 15.41 -13.44 -7.88
C MET A 189 15.20 -13.82 -9.35
N GLU A 190 15.69 -14.97 -9.74
CA GLU A 190 15.45 -15.57 -11.06
C GLU A 190 14.29 -16.56 -10.94
N LEU A 191 13.24 -16.37 -11.73
CA LEU A 191 12.08 -17.23 -11.75
C LEU A 191 12.11 -18.25 -12.85
N GLU A 192 12.17 -19.53 -12.47
CA GLU A 192 12.00 -20.68 -13.38
C GLU A 192 10.54 -21.10 -13.55
N PHE A 193 9.65 -20.66 -12.63
CA PHE A 193 8.22 -20.94 -12.62
C PHE A 193 7.44 -19.68 -12.31
N SER A 194 6.26 -19.53 -12.94
CA SER A 194 5.37 -18.37 -12.71
C SER A 194 4.70 -18.37 -11.34
N ASN A 195 4.56 -19.53 -10.72
CA ASN A 195 3.92 -19.69 -9.42
C ASN A 195 4.97 -20.03 -8.37
N VAL A 196 5.23 -19.09 -7.45
CA VAL A 196 6.28 -19.20 -6.43
C VAL A 196 5.67 -19.11 -5.04
N PRO A 197 5.90 -20.10 -4.15
CA PRO A 197 5.51 -19.98 -2.77
C PRO A 197 6.45 -18.99 -2.05
N VAL A 198 5.85 -17.99 -1.38
CA VAL A 198 6.56 -16.99 -0.58
C VAL A 198 5.93 -16.95 0.80
N ASP A 199 6.75 -17.14 1.83
CA ASP A 199 6.33 -17.00 3.22
C ASP A 199 6.36 -15.51 3.58
N LEU A 200 5.25 -15.01 4.11
CA LEU A 200 5.10 -13.62 4.51
C LEU A 200 4.73 -13.54 5.99
N ALA A 201 5.53 -12.85 6.77
CA ALA A 201 5.20 -12.47 8.13
C ALA A 201 3.96 -11.54 8.16
N PRO A 202 3.27 -11.37 9.30
CA PRO A 202 2.17 -10.44 9.41
C PRO A 202 2.62 -9.00 9.08
N GLY A 203 1.90 -8.33 8.17
CA GLY A 203 2.23 -6.97 7.71
C GLY A 203 3.35 -6.90 6.67
N GLU A 204 4.00 -8.00 6.35
CA GLU A 204 5.04 -8.05 5.32
C GLU A 204 4.46 -7.94 3.92
N PHE A 205 5.17 -7.19 3.06
CA PHE A 205 4.81 -7.04 1.67
C PHE A 205 6.05 -6.82 0.81
N HIS A 206 5.95 -7.17 -0.46
CA HIS A 206 6.98 -6.95 -1.45
C HIS A 206 6.38 -6.34 -2.72
N ILE A 207 7.15 -5.48 -3.36
CA ILE A 207 6.90 -4.95 -4.70
C ILE A 207 8.00 -5.48 -5.60
N TYR A 208 7.68 -6.44 -6.45
CA TYR A 208 8.63 -6.96 -7.41
C TYR A 208 8.41 -6.32 -8.77
N THR A 209 9.51 -5.93 -9.43
CA THR A 209 9.52 -5.36 -10.78
C THR A 209 10.50 -6.13 -11.67
N ASN A 210 10.24 -6.20 -12.98
CA ASN A 210 11.15 -6.81 -13.94
C ASN A 210 12.30 -5.90 -14.34
N ASN A 211 12.35 -4.66 -13.84
CA ASN A 211 13.43 -3.69 -14.06
C ASN A 211 14.03 -3.26 -12.72
N ILE A 212 15.35 -3.02 -12.69
CA ILE A 212 16.02 -2.44 -11.53
C ILE A 212 15.61 -0.97 -11.37
N ARG A 213 15.40 -0.52 -10.15
CA ARG A 213 15.10 0.89 -9.85
C ARG A 213 16.17 1.82 -10.42
N GLY A 214 15.75 2.78 -11.25
CA GLY A 214 16.63 3.78 -11.85
C GLY A 214 17.43 3.31 -13.07
N SER A 215 17.02 2.20 -13.70
CA SER A 215 17.61 1.69 -14.96
C SER A 215 16.92 2.26 -16.20
#